data_7fe9dbd0630cf95395144a71e85a55ad
#
_entry.id   7fe9dbd0630cf95395144a71e85a55ad
#
_cell.length_a   1.000
_cell.length_b   1.000
_cell.length_c   1.000
_cell.angle_alpha   90.00
_cell.angle_beta   90.00
_cell.angle_gamma   90.00
#
_symmetry.space_group_name_H-M   'P 1'
#
loop_
_entity.id
_entity.type
_entity.pdbx_description
1 polymer ?
#
loop_
_entity_poly.entity_id
_entity_poly.type
_entity_poly.pdbx_seq_one_letter_code
_entity_poly.pdbx_strand_id
1 'polypeptide(L)'
;MHYHLVLVIKYRKKVIDHDISKRLKEIFLYIQPKYNISLQEWNYQQDHVYVLFKGHPNSELSKFINAYKSASSRLIKKEFPYIQKELWKEYFWSKSFCLLTTGGAPLDIIKKYIQTQGGEVEK
;
A
#
# COMPACT_ATOMS: atom_id res chain seq x y z
N MET A 1 -15.58 7.17 -9.46
CA MET A 1 -14.24 7.52 -9.92
C MET A 1 -13.24 6.46 -9.49
N HIS A 2 -12.36 6.07 -10.39
CA HIS A 2 -11.38 5.01 -10.12
C HIS A 2 -10.02 5.61 -9.80
N TYR A 3 -9.31 4.94 -8.89
CA TYR A 3 -8.00 5.38 -8.42
C TYR A 3 -7.02 4.22 -8.44
N HIS A 4 -5.79 4.53 -8.81
CA HIS A 4 -4.66 3.60 -8.74
C HIS A 4 -3.80 4.01 -7.56
N LEU A 5 -3.61 3.11 -6.62
CA LEU A 5 -2.82 3.37 -5.41
C LEU A 5 -1.63 2.43 -5.38
N VAL A 6 -0.45 2.98 -5.17
CA VAL A 6 0.76 2.18 -4.97
C VAL A 6 1.32 2.49 -3.59
N LEU A 7 1.50 1.47 -2.80
CA LEU A 7 2.15 1.55 -1.48
C LEU A 7 3.39 0.68 -1.52
N VAL A 8 4.52 1.27 -1.18
CA VAL A 8 5.82 0.59 -1.25
C VAL A 8 6.33 0.33 0.17
N ILE A 9 6.91 -0.86 0.37
CA ILE A 9 7.51 -1.22 1.65
C ILE A 9 8.70 -0.30 1.93
N LYS A 10 8.86 0.07 3.20
CA LYS A 10 9.99 0.90 3.63
C LYS A 10 11.29 0.27 3.15
N TYR A 11 12.12 1.09 2.51
CA TYR A 11 13.40 0.66 1.93
C TYR A 11 13.26 -0.37 0.82
N ARG A 12 12.06 -0.52 0.25
CA ARG A 12 11.76 -1.55 -0.77
C ARG A 12 12.15 -2.95 -0.31
N LYS A 13 12.04 -3.22 0.98
CA LYS A 13 12.31 -4.56 1.49
C LYS A 13 11.31 -5.56 0.92
N LYS A 14 11.81 -6.74 0.58
CA LYS A 14 10.99 -7.78 -0.07
C LYS A 14 10.38 -8.67 0.99
N VAL A 15 9.36 -8.16 1.66
CA VAL A 15 8.74 -8.85 2.80
C VAL A 15 7.34 -9.38 2.49
N ILE A 16 6.70 -8.93 1.41
CA ILE A 16 5.33 -9.35 1.11
C ILE A 16 5.34 -10.73 0.46
N ASP A 17 4.81 -11.71 1.18
CA ASP A 17 4.56 -13.04 0.64
C ASP A 17 3.05 -13.21 0.43
N HIS A 18 2.63 -14.41 0.03
CA HIS A 18 1.22 -14.69 -0.24
C HIS A 18 0.34 -14.43 0.99
N ASP A 19 0.78 -14.87 2.15
CA ASP A 19 -0.01 -14.74 3.38
C ASP A 19 -0.14 -13.29 3.82
N ILE A 20 0.96 -12.55 3.73
CA ILE A 20 0.95 -11.12 4.07
C ILE A 20 0.07 -10.36 3.08
N SER A 21 0.17 -10.65 1.79
CA SER A 21 -0.68 -10.02 0.78
C SER A 21 -2.16 -10.28 1.06
N LYS A 22 -2.50 -11.52 1.37
CA LYS A 22 -3.88 -11.88 1.69
C LYS A 22 -4.39 -11.09 2.88
N ARG A 23 -3.58 -10.96 3.91
CA ARG A 23 -3.96 -10.20 5.10
C ARG A 23 -4.08 -8.71 4.83
N LEU A 24 -3.16 -8.16 4.05
CA LEU A 24 -3.21 -6.76 3.63
C LEU A 24 -4.50 -6.45 2.87
N LYS A 25 -4.93 -7.36 2.01
CA LYS A 25 -6.18 -7.21 1.29
C LYS A 25 -7.38 -7.26 2.23
N GLU A 26 -7.37 -8.17 3.18
CA GLU A 26 -8.45 -8.28 4.17
C GLU A 26 -8.59 -6.99 4.98
N ILE A 27 -7.47 -6.40 5.37
CA ILE A 27 -7.50 -5.14 6.14
C ILE A 27 -8.09 -4.02 5.29
N PHE A 28 -7.73 -3.96 4.00
CA PHE A 28 -8.28 -2.99 3.07
C PHE A 28 -9.81 -3.12 3.01
N LEU A 29 -10.29 -4.35 2.82
CA LEU A 29 -11.72 -4.63 2.73
C LEU A 29 -12.47 -4.27 4.02
N TYR A 30 -11.81 -4.43 5.16
CA TYR A 30 -12.41 -4.12 6.45
C TYR A 30 -12.59 -2.60 6.63
N ILE A 31 -11.60 -1.81 6.19
CA ILE A 31 -11.60 -0.36 6.38
C ILE A 31 -12.45 0.37 5.34
N GLN A 32 -12.53 -0.17 4.11
CA GLN A 32 -13.11 0.53 2.98
C GLN A 32 -14.55 1.07 3.17
N PRO A 33 -15.45 0.39 3.90
CA PRO A 33 -16.82 0.90 4.01
C PRO A 33 -16.93 2.25 4.70
N LYS A 34 -16.03 2.54 5.62
CA LYS A 34 -16.03 3.83 6.34
C LYS A 34 -15.79 5.02 5.43
N TYR A 35 -15.18 4.79 4.28
CA TYR A 35 -14.74 5.86 3.40
C TYR A 35 -15.39 5.81 2.03
N ASN A 36 -16.44 5.01 1.88
CA ASN A 36 -17.13 4.86 0.59
C ASN A 36 -16.17 4.45 -0.53
N ILE A 37 -15.30 3.50 -0.20
CA ILE A 37 -14.30 2.96 -1.11
C ILE A 37 -14.71 1.54 -1.48
N SER A 38 -14.45 1.14 -2.72
CA SER A 38 -14.74 -0.21 -3.18
C SER A 38 -13.53 -0.76 -3.94
N LEU A 39 -12.91 -1.80 -3.40
CA LEU A 39 -11.76 -2.45 -4.04
C LEU A 39 -12.18 -3.09 -5.36
N GLN A 40 -11.43 -2.84 -6.42
CA GLN A 40 -11.67 -3.41 -7.74
C GLN A 40 -10.64 -4.46 -8.09
N GLU A 41 -9.35 -4.15 -7.90
CA GLU A 41 -8.26 -5.08 -8.19
C GLU A 41 -7.19 -4.97 -7.12
N TRP A 42 -6.62 -6.12 -6.78
CA TRP A 42 -5.52 -6.20 -5.81
C TRP A 42 -4.34 -6.90 -6.47
N ASN A 43 -3.21 -6.23 -6.53
CA ASN A 43 -1.99 -6.78 -7.11
C ASN A 43 -0.83 -6.51 -6.16
N TYR A 44 0.12 -7.42 -6.09
CA TYR A 44 1.27 -7.21 -5.23
C TYR A 44 2.54 -7.80 -5.84
N GLN A 45 3.65 -7.24 -5.41
CA GLN A 45 4.97 -7.79 -5.58
C GLN A 45 5.58 -7.89 -4.18
N GLN A 46 6.79 -8.39 -4.08
CA GLN A 46 7.42 -8.56 -2.77
C GLN A 46 7.63 -7.25 -2.02
N ASP A 47 7.82 -6.15 -2.73
CA ASP A 47 8.16 -4.86 -2.15
C ASP A 47 7.06 -3.79 -2.27
N HIS A 48 5.92 -4.11 -2.86
CA HIS A 48 4.83 -3.13 -3.00
C HIS A 48 3.50 -3.78 -3.29
N VAL A 49 2.43 -3.00 -3.07
CA VAL A 49 1.10 -3.38 -3.53
C VAL A 49 0.62 -2.32 -4.52
N TYR A 50 -0.13 -2.78 -5.52
CA TYR A 50 -0.73 -1.93 -6.53
C TYR A 50 -2.22 -2.24 -6.56
N VAL A 51 -3.03 -1.26 -6.21
CA VAL A 51 -4.44 -1.45 -5.95
C VAL A 51 -5.27 -0.53 -6.83
N LEU A 52 -6.31 -1.08 -7.44
CA LEU A 52 -7.31 -0.29 -8.14
C LEU A 52 -8.57 -0.28 -7.30
N PHE A 53 -9.08 0.90 -6.99
CA PHE A 53 -10.32 1.02 -6.22
C PHE A 53 -11.20 2.13 -6.74
N LYS A 54 -12.48 2.04 -6.41
CA LYS A 54 -13.46 3.04 -6.76
C LYS A 54 -13.77 3.89 -5.53
N GLY A 55 -13.82 5.20 -5.72
CA GLY A 55 -14.16 6.14 -4.65
C GLY A 55 -15.22 7.10 -5.12
N HIS A 56 -15.68 7.93 -4.20
CA HIS A 56 -16.67 8.97 -4.46
C HIS A 56 -16.02 10.34 -4.27
N PRO A 57 -16.59 11.39 -4.87
CA PRO A 57 -16.02 12.73 -4.70
C PRO A 57 -15.89 13.17 -3.24
N ASN A 58 -16.77 12.66 -2.37
CA ASN A 58 -16.74 12.98 -0.95
C ASN A 58 -15.94 11.98 -0.12
N SER A 59 -15.27 11.01 -0.75
CA SER A 59 -14.38 10.11 -0.04
C SER A 59 -13.16 10.89 0.43
N GLU A 60 -12.79 10.71 1.69
CA GLU A 60 -11.61 11.35 2.24
C GLU A 60 -10.41 10.46 2.00
N LEU A 61 -9.87 10.52 0.77
CA LEU A 61 -8.85 9.58 0.31
C LEU A 61 -7.60 9.59 1.17
N SER A 62 -7.12 10.77 1.53
CA SER A 62 -5.91 10.86 2.38
C SER A 62 -6.13 10.23 3.75
N LYS A 63 -7.30 10.46 4.34
CA LYS A 63 -7.64 9.83 5.63
C LYS A 63 -7.74 8.32 5.49
N PHE A 64 -8.36 7.84 4.41
CA PHE A 64 -8.46 6.43 4.15
C PHE A 64 -7.07 5.78 4.03
N ILE A 65 -6.22 6.37 3.19
CA ILE A 65 -4.89 5.83 2.95
C ILE A 65 -4.07 5.81 4.24
N ASN A 66 -4.11 6.89 5.00
CA ASN A 66 -3.36 6.96 6.26
C ASN A 66 -3.90 5.97 7.30
N ALA A 67 -5.22 5.82 7.39
CA ALA A 67 -5.83 4.83 8.28
C ALA A 67 -5.42 3.42 7.88
N TYR A 68 -5.44 3.13 6.59
CA TYR A 68 -5.03 1.83 6.09
C TYR A 68 -3.54 1.56 6.37
N LYS A 69 -2.67 2.53 6.09
CA LYS A 69 -1.23 2.37 6.34
C LYS A 69 -0.96 2.12 7.81
N SER A 70 -1.60 2.86 8.68
CA SER A 70 -1.42 2.73 10.12
C SER A 70 -1.90 1.37 10.63
N ALA A 71 -3.12 0.99 10.29
CA ALA A 71 -3.70 -0.27 10.75
C ALA A 71 -2.94 -1.48 10.18
N SER A 72 -2.62 -1.45 8.88
CA SER A 72 -1.94 -2.57 8.25
C SER A 72 -0.52 -2.72 8.79
N SER A 73 0.19 -1.62 8.98
CA SER A 73 1.54 -1.68 9.55
C SER A 73 1.54 -2.35 10.93
N ARG A 74 0.64 -1.92 11.80
CA ARG A 74 0.52 -2.47 13.15
C ARG A 74 0.15 -3.95 13.14
N LEU A 75 -0.86 -4.31 12.37
CA LEU A 75 -1.37 -5.68 12.35
C LEU A 75 -0.39 -6.66 11.70
N ILE A 76 0.23 -6.26 10.60
CA ILE A 76 1.18 -7.14 9.92
C ILE A 76 2.40 -7.39 10.79
N LYS A 77 2.94 -6.38 11.44
CA LYS A 77 4.08 -6.57 12.34
C LYS A 77 3.73 -7.48 13.51
N LYS A 78 2.52 -7.37 14.02
CA LYS A 78 2.05 -8.20 15.14
C LYS A 78 1.84 -9.66 14.72
N GLU A 79 1.22 -9.86 13.56
CA GLU A 79 0.80 -11.19 13.12
C GLU A 79 1.90 -11.96 12.38
N PHE A 80 2.89 -11.24 11.84
CA PHE A 80 3.97 -11.85 11.06
C PHE A 80 5.33 -11.41 11.61
N PRO A 81 5.68 -11.85 12.82
CA PRO A 81 6.90 -11.35 13.47
C PRO A 81 8.19 -11.65 12.72
N TYR A 82 8.18 -12.60 11.79
CA TYR A 82 9.38 -12.93 11.03
C TYR A 82 9.86 -11.79 10.11
N ILE A 83 9.00 -10.82 9.80
CA ILE A 83 9.43 -9.68 8.98
C ILE A 83 10.27 -8.66 9.77
N GLN A 84 10.30 -8.78 11.08
CA GLN A 84 11.08 -7.87 11.91
C GLN A 84 12.57 -7.92 11.60
N LYS A 85 13.05 -9.03 11.07
CA LYS A 85 14.44 -9.13 10.61
C LYS A 85 14.76 -8.09 9.55
N GLU A 86 13.77 -7.78 8.72
CA GLU A 86 13.94 -6.83 7.62
C GLU A 86 13.56 -5.41 8.01
N LEU A 87 12.59 -5.26 8.93
CA LEU A 87 11.98 -3.97 9.23
C LEU A 87 11.93 -3.65 10.73
N TRP A 88 12.81 -4.22 11.51
CA TRP A 88 12.75 -4.27 12.97
C TRP A 88 12.24 -3.02 13.69
N LYS A 89 12.79 -1.85 13.53
CA LYS A 89 12.26 -0.62 14.16
C LYS A 89 11.54 0.29 13.18
N GLU A 90 11.52 -0.08 11.92
CA GLU A 90 11.04 0.82 10.89
C GLU A 90 9.55 0.67 10.66
N TYR A 91 9.00 1.68 10.01
CA TYR A 91 7.63 1.60 9.52
C TYR A 91 7.56 0.51 8.45
N PHE A 92 6.40 -0.13 8.37
CA PHE A 92 6.19 -1.14 7.34
C PHE A 92 6.19 -0.50 5.95
N TRP A 93 5.46 0.61 5.81
CA TRP A 93 5.33 1.32 4.54
C TRP A 93 6.31 2.48 4.43
N SER A 94 6.68 2.81 3.19
CA SER A 94 7.37 4.06 2.89
C SER A 94 6.48 5.25 3.30
N LYS A 95 7.07 6.40 3.57
CA LYS A 95 6.33 7.58 4.04
C LYS A 95 5.30 8.08 3.04
N SER A 96 5.61 8.04 1.76
CA SER A 96 4.73 8.54 0.72
C SER A 96 3.88 7.45 0.13
N PHE A 97 3.01 7.82 -0.79
CA PHE A 97 2.24 6.90 -1.61
C PHE A 97 2.03 7.52 -2.98
N CYS A 98 1.72 6.70 -3.96
CA CYS A 98 1.38 7.17 -5.30
C CYS A 98 -0.12 6.93 -5.51
N LEU A 99 -0.85 8.00 -5.81
CA LEU A 99 -2.28 7.93 -6.05
C LEU A 99 -2.57 8.62 -7.38
N LEU A 100 -3.08 7.87 -8.35
CA LEU A 100 -3.39 8.37 -9.67
C LEU A 100 -4.87 8.17 -9.96
N THR A 101 -5.48 9.18 -10.60
CA THR A 101 -6.85 9.03 -11.05
C THR A 101 -6.90 8.30 -12.39
N THR A 102 -8.10 7.97 -12.81
CA THR A 102 -8.34 7.10 -13.94
C THR A 102 -7.84 7.56 -15.28
N GLY A 103 -7.95 6.68 -16.23
CA GLY A 103 -7.50 6.83 -17.58
C GLY A 103 -6.39 5.85 -17.87
N GLY A 104 -6.14 4.93 -16.95
CA GLY A 104 -5.04 4.01 -17.05
C GLY A 104 -3.77 4.65 -16.51
N ALA A 105 -3.29 4.20 -15.37
CA ALA A 105 -2.03 4.70 -14.83
C ALA A 105 -0.90 4.27 -15.75
N PRO A 106 -0.10 5.20 -16.26
CA PRO A 106 1.04 4.83 -17.09
C PRO A 106 2.01 3.98 -16.27
N LEU A 107 2.33 2.82 -16.78
CA LEU A 107 3.25 1.91 -16.09
C LEU A 107 4.59 2.56 -15.78
N ASP A 108 5.05 3.46 -16.66
CA ASP A 108 6.31 4.17 -16.48
C ASP A 108 6.31 4.99 -15.19
N ILE A 109 5.21 5.70 -14.93
CA ILE A 109 5.09 6.54 -13.73
C ILE A 109 5.13 5.68 -12.48
N ILE A 110 4.42 4.56 -12.50
CA ILE A 110 4.38 3.63 -11.37
C ILE A 110 5.76 3.05 -11.12
N LYS A 111 6.44 2.62 -12.18
CA LYS A 111 7.79 2.05 -12.06
C LYS A 111 8.77 3.08 -11.51
N LYS A 112 8.71 4.31 -12.00
CA LYS A 112 9.58 5.37 -11.50
C LYS A 112 9.32 5.65 -10.02
N TYR A 113 8.06 5.69 -9.63
CA TYR A 113 7.72 5.92 -8.23
C TYR A 113 8.33 4.84 -7.34
N ILE A 114 8.18 3.58 -7.72
CA ILE A 114 8.70 2.45 -6.93
C ILE A 114 10.23 2.55 -6.83
N GLN A 115 10.90 2.85 -7.93
CA GLN A 115 12.36 3.00 -7.94
C GLN A 115 12.82 4.13 -7.04
N THR A 116 12.08 5.25 -7.05
CA THR A 116 12.39 6.40 -6.20
C THR A 116 12.32 6.04 -4.72
N GLN A 117 11.32 5.24 -4.33
CA GLN A 117 11.19 4.82 -2.94
C GLN A 117 12.39 3.98 -2.50
N GLY A 118 12.92 3.15 -3.40
CA GLY A 118 14.11 2.38 -3.11
C GLY A 118 15.32 3.28 -2.90
N GLY A 119 15.47 4.32 -3.72
CA GLY A 119 16.58 5.25 -3.64
C GLY A 119 16.63 6.06 -2.35
N GLU A 120 15.51 6.30 -1.72
CA GLU A 120 15.45 7.05 -0.46
C GLU A 120 16.23 6.38 0.65
N VAL A 121 16.40 5.09 0.57
CA VAL A 121 17.03 4.30 1.63
C VAL A 121 18.52 4.56 1.74
N GLU A 122 19.13 4.85 0.62
CA GLU A 122 20.58 4.93 0.56
C GLU A 122 21.13 6.26 1.07
N LYS A 123 20.25 7.10 1.50
CA LYS A 123 20.64 8.38 2.10
C LYS A 123 20.69 8.28 3.63
#